data_9c5341b949b57f4b46638878097893be
#
_entry.id   9c5341b949b57f4b46638878097893be
#
_cell.length_a   1.000
_cell.length_b   1.000
_cell.length_c   1.000
_cell.angle_alpha   90.00
_cell.angle_beta   90.00
_cell.angle_gamma   90.00
#
_symmetry.space_group_name_H-M   'P 1'
#
loop_
_entity.id
_entity.type
_entity.pdbx_description
1 polymer ?
#
loop_
_entity_poly.entity_id
_entity_poly.type
_entity_poly.pdbx_seq_one_letter_code
_entity_poly.pdbx_strand_id
1 'polypeptide(L)'
;MRQQATAPRHDSVTTVARAQNPAGAAGPQLTHEQILVVLGGLMAGMFLAALDQSIVGTALPRIVSDLGGLDHLSWVVTAYLLTSTASTPLWGKISDLYGRRPVFQVAIVIFLIGSALCGLSRNMPELIAFRALQGAGGGGLMAIAFSIIGDIIPPRERGRYQGYFGAVFGVSSVAG
;
A
#
# COMPACT_ATOMS: atom_id res chain seq x y z
N MET A 1 -11.05 -42.66 -67.03
CA MET A 1 -11.73 -42.57 -65.70
C MET A 1 -10.73 -42.04 -64.69
N ARG A 2 -10.83 -40.75 -64.32
CA ARG A 2 -10.02 -40.09 -63.30
C ARG A 2 -10.91 -39.77 -62.10
N GLN A 3 -10.68 -40.47 -60.99
CA GLN A 3 -11.34 -40.18 -59.70
C GLN A 3 -10.63 -38.97 -59.09
N GLN A 4 -11.36 -37.89 -58.95
CA GLN A 4 -10.94 -36.72 -58.17
C GLN A 4 -11.24 -37.03 -56.68
N ALA A 5 -10.16 -37.14 -55.88
CA ALA A 5 -10.22 -37.18 -54.43
C ALA A 5 -10.53 -35.78 -53.88
N THR A 6 -11.66 -35.61 -53.29
CA THR A 6 -12.11 -34.39 -52.57
C THR A 6 -11.38 -34.35 -51.21
N ALA A 7 -10.55 -33.38 -51.02
CA ALA A 7 -9.93 -33.11 -49.72
C ALA A 7 -10.95 -32.59 -48.69
N PRO A 8 -10.89 -33.01 -47.43
CA PRO A 8 -11.79 -32.51 -46.40
C PRO A 8 -11.43 -31.08 -46.01
N ARG A 9 -12.42 -30.23 -45.94
CA ARG A 9 -12.34 -28.80 -45.59
C ARG A 9 -11.91 -28.62 -44.12
N HIS A 10 -10.93 -27.78 -43.93
CA HIS A 10 -10.40 -27.32 -42.62
C HIS A 10 -11.30 -26.29 -41.88
N ASP A 11 -12.64 -26.40 -42.00
CA ASP A 11 -13.56 -25.41 -41.44
C ASP A 11 -13.99 -25.68 -39.99
N SER A 12 -13.53 -26.80 -39.39
CA SER A 12 -13.95 -27.19 -38.04
C SER A 12 -13.08 -26.63 -36.88
N VAL A 13 -11.91 -26.05 -37.20
CA VAL A 13 -10.99 -25.57 -36.16
C VAL A 13 -11.30 -24.13 -35.71
N THR A 14 -11.94 -23.34 -36.58
CA THR A 14 -12.26 -21.94 -36.29
C THR A 14 -13.51 -21.74 -35.44
N THR A 15 -14.39 -22.75 -35.38
CA THR A 15 -15.67 -22.65 -34.65
C THR A 15 -15.53 -23.00 -33.18
N VAL A 16 -14.53 -23.80 -32.77
CA VAL A 16 -14.32 -24.21 -31.38
C VAL A 16 -13.61 -23.12 -30.55
N ALA A 17 -12.81 -22.28 -31.21
CA ALA A 17 -12.07 -21.22 -30.52
C ALA A 17 -12.95 -20.01 -30.12
N ARG A 18 -14.19 -19.90 -30.63
CA ARG A 18 -15.09 -18.78 -30.35
C ARG A 18 -16.08 -19.03 -29.21
N ALA A 19 -16.15 -20.26 -28.71
CA ALA A 19 -17.12 -20.66 -27.68
C ALA A 19 -16.59 -20.67 -26.25
N GLN A 20 -15.34 -20.28 -26.03
CA GLN A 20 -14.70 -20.26 -24.70
C GLN A 20 -14.24 -18.87 -24.29
N ASN A 21 -15.00 -17.85 -24.58
CA ASN A 21 -14.93 -16.59 -23.84
C ASN A 21 -16.25 -16.45 -23.06
N PRO A 22 -16.38 -17.05 -21.87
CA PRO A 22 -17.43 -16.63 -20.97
C PRO A 22 -17.11 -15.19 -20.66
N ALA A 23 -18.01 -14.31 -21.15
CA ALA A 23 -18.02 -12.89 -20.86
C ALA A 23 -17.44 -12.67 -19.46
N GLY A 24 -16.34 -11.93 -19.41
CA GLY A 24 -15.60 -11.69 -18.18
C GLY A 24 -16.56 -11.41 -17.06
N ALA A 25 -16.41 -12.11 -15.97
CA ALA A 25 -17.00 -11.73 -14.71
C ALA A 25 -16.51 -10.31 -14.44
N ALA A 26 -17.27 -9.34 -14.92
CA ALA A 26 -17.12 -7.95 -14.52
C ALA A 26 -17.41 -7.95 -13.02
N GLY A 27 -16.35 -8.05 -12.22
CA GLY A 27 -16.45 -7.73 -10.80
C GLY A 27 -17.14 -6.37 -10.70
N PRO A 28 -17.80 -6.07 -9.60
CA PRO A 28 -18.59 -4.86 -9.45
C PRO A 28 -17.74 -3.67 -9.89
N GLN A 29 -18.10 -3.09 -11.04
CA GLN A 29 -17.41 -1.92 -11.57
C GLN A 29 -17.71 -0.77 -10.61
N LEU A 30 -16.69 -0.39 -9.86
CA LEU A 30 -16.76 0.76 -8.96
C LEU A 30 -17.14 1.99 -9.80
N THR A 31 -18.10 2.76 -9.36
CA THR A 31 -18.43 4.03 -9.98
C THR A 31 -17.26 4.99 -9.85
N HIS A 32 -17.16 5.93 -10.77
CA HIS A 32 -16.07 6.93 -10.75
C HIS A 32 -15.96 7.65 -9.40
N GLU A 33 -17.08 7.97 -8.77
CA GLU A 33 -17.13 8.55 -7.43
C GLU A 33 -16.55 7.62 -6.35
N GLN A 34 -16.84 6.32 -6.42
CA GLN A 34 -16.29 5.34 -5.49
C GLN A 34 -14.77 5.19 -5.64
N ILE A 35 -14.27 5.26 -6.87
CA ILE A 35 -12.83 5.23 -7.15
C ILE A 35 -12.16 6.47 -6.55
N LEU A 36 -12.73 7.65 -6.70
CA LEU A 36 -12.18 8.89 -6.14
C LEU A 36 -12.16 8.88 -4.62
N VAL A 37 -13.22 8.39 -3.96
CA VAL A 37 -13.27 8.26 -2.50
C VAL A 37 -12.20 7.28 -1.99
N VAL A 38 -12.03 6.15 -2.65
CA VAL A 38 -11.01 5.16 -2.28
C VAL A 38 -9.61 5.74 -2.47
N LEU A 39 -9.34 6.37 -3.61
CA LEU A 39 -8.04 7.02 -3.87
C LEU A 39 -7.76 8.15 -2.87
N GLY A 40 -8.76 8.98 -2.56
CA GLY A 40 -8.62 10.04 -1.57
C GLY A 40 -8.25 9.49 -0.19
N GLY A 41 -8.91 8.42 0.25
CA GLY A 41 -8.58 7.74 1.50
C GLY A 41 -7.18 7.14 1.53
N LEU A 42 -6.75 6.52 0.41
CA LEU A 42 -5.40 5.99 0.27
C LEU A 42 -4.35 7.11 0.33
N MET A 43 -4.57 8.20 -0.41
CA MET A 43 -3.65 9.33 -0.42
C MET A 43 -3.56 10.01 0.94
N ALA A 44 -4.67 10.14 1.67
CA ALA A 44 -4.68 10.67 3.04
C ALA A 44 -3.89 9.77 4.01
N GLY A 45 -4.04 8.44 3.92
CA GLY A 45 -3.26 7.50 4.73
C GLY A 45 -1.77 7.56 4.43
N MET A 46 -1.39 7.65 3.15
CA MET A 46 0.00 7.80 2.75
C MET A 46 0.59 9.16 3.15
N PHE A 47 -0.19 10.23 3.05
CA PHE A 47 0.20 11.55 3.51
C PHE A 47 0.48 11.57 5.01
N LEU A 48 -0.38 10.93 5.80
CA LEU A 48 -0.20 10.78 7.23
C LEU A 48 1.11 10.04 7.57
N ALA A 49 1.39 8.93 6.89
CA ALA A 49 2.63 8.17 7.07
C ALA A 49 3.87 8.96 6.63
N ALA A 50 3.77 9.74 5.55
CA ALA A 50 4.86 10.56 5.05
C ALA A 50 5.14 11.77 5.97
N LEU A 51 4.09 12.43 6.47
CA LEU A 51 4.20 13.49 7.47
C LEU A 51 4.90 12.99 8.75
N ASP A 52 4.48 11.83 9.25
CA ASP A 52 5.10 11.24 10.44
C ASP A 52 6.61 11.04 10.27
N GLN A 53 7.03 10.52 9.12
CA GLN A 53 8.46 10.35 8.82
C GLN A 53 9.20 11.69 8.79
N SER A 54 8.60 12.72 8.21
CA SER A 54 9.20 14.04 8.11
C SER A 54 9.29 14.72 9.48
N ILE A 55 8.21 14.70 10.27
CA ILE A 55 8.15 15.27 11.62
C ILE A 55 9.15 14.59 12.54
N VAL A 56 9.23 13.25 12.51
CA VAL A 56 10.20 12.53 13.32
C VAL A 56 11.63 12.90 12.93
N GLY A 57 11.93 13.01 11.63
CA GLY A 57 13.26 13.42 11.15
C GLY A 57 13.69 14.79 11.69
N THR A 58 12.78 15.75 11.71
CA THR A 58 13.03 17.12 12.20
C THR A 58 13.02 17.23 13.73
N ALA A 59 12.17 16.44 14.42
CA ALA A 59 12.05 16.45 15.88
C ALA A 59 13.13 15.61 16.60
N LEU A 60 13.82 14.71 15.90
CA LEU A 60 14.80 13.79 16.48
C LEU A 60 15.84 14.47 17.41
N PRO A 61 16.46 15.61 17.04
CA PRO A 61 17.44 16.26 17.91
C PRO A 61 16.83 16.71 19.25
N ARG A 62 15.58 17.19 19.23
CA ARG A 62 14.87 17.62 20.43
C ARG A 62 14.44 16.42 21.29
N ILE A 63 13.94 15.38 20.68
CA ILE A 63 13.57 14.13 21.35
C ILE A 63 14.76 13.56 22.13
N VAL A 64 15.93 13.58 21.52
CA VAL A 64 17.16 13.11 22.17
C VAL A 64 17.59 14.00 23.33
N SER A 65 17.41 15.32 23.20
CA SER A 65 17.72 16.23 24.30
C SER A 65 16.83 16.00 25.53
N ASP A 66 15.56 15.62 25.29
CA ASP A 66 14.56 15.45 26.35
C ASP A 66 14.59 14.04 26.96
N LEU A 67 14.76 12.99 26.14
CA LEU A 67 14.75 11.58 26.59
C LEU A 67 16.13 10.99 26.84
N GLY A 68 17.20 11.68 26.44
CA GLY A 68 18.57 11.14 26.46
C GLY A 68 18.77 10.02 25.42
N GLY A 69 19.93 9.37 25.45
CA GLY A 69 20.17 8.16 24.64
C GLY A 69 20.57 8.40 23.20
N LEU A 70 21.51 9.33 22.96
CA LEU A 70 22.12 9.60 21.65
C LEU A 70 22.55 8.33 20.90
N ASP A 71 23.06 7.32 21.62
CA ASP A 71 23.50 6.05 21.06
C ASP A 71 22.35 5.22 20.45
N HIS A 72 21.11 5.49 20.84
CA HIS A 72 19.92 4.78 20.39
C HIS A 72 19.12 5.53 19.32
N LEU A 73 19.55 6.72 18.92
CA LEU A 73 18.86 7.57 17.95
C LEU A 73 18.53 6.83 16.66
N SER A 74 19.51 6.12 16.09
CA SER A 74 19.34 5.36 14.86
C SER A 74 18.27 4.28 14.96
N TRP A 75 18.07 3.73 16.16
CA TRP A 75 17.07 2.69 16.40
C TRP A 75 15.63 3.18 16.27
N VAL A 76 15.37 4.45 16.54
CA VAL A 76 14.04 5.06 16.38
C VAL A 76 13.58 4.97 14.92
N VAL A 77 14.46 5.27 13.98
CA VAL A 77 14.20 5.17 12.54
C VAL A 77 14.26 3.72 12.07
N THR A 78 15.29 2.99 12.50
CA THR A 78 15.50 1.59 12.08
C THR A 78 14.38 0.68 12.53
N ALA A 79 13.87 0.81 13.75
CA ALA A 79 12.76 0.00 14.25
C ALA A 79 11.50 0.20 13.40
N TYR A 80 11.18 1.42 13.04
CA TYR A 80 10.06 1.70 12.13
C TYR A 80 10.26 1.07 10.75
N LEU A 81 11.41 1.31 10.10
CA LEU A 81 11.70 0.78 8.77
C LEU A 81 11.73 -0.75 8.74
N LEU A 82 12.34 -1.35 9.76
CA LEU A 82 12.43 -2.81 9.87
C LEU A 82 11.04 -3.45 9.97
N THR A 83 10.21 -2.97 10.89
CA THR A 83 8.87 -3.52 11.09
C THR A 83 7.94 -3.20 9.92
N SER A 84 8.05 -2.01 9.32
CA SER A 84 7.31 -1.63 8.12
C SER A 84 7.62 -2.57 6.96
N THR A 85 8.92 -2.81 6.69
CA THR A 85 9.34 -3.70 5.60
C THR A 85 8.97 -5.15 5.87
N ALA A 86 9.18 -5.64 7.09
CA ALA A 86 8.88 -7.03 7.46
C ALA A 86 7.37 -7.32 7.46
N SER A 87 6.53 -6.34 7.83
CA SER A 87 5.07 -6.50 7.85
C SER A 87 4.40 -6.37 6.49
N THR A 88 5.05 -5.72 5.52
CA THR A 88 4.49 -5.49 4.16
C THR A 88 3.95 -6.76 3.49
N PRO A 89 4.70 -7.88 3.38
CA PRO A 89 4.18 -9.10 2.75
C PRO A 89 3.04 -9.74 3.56
N LEU A 90 3.06 -9.59 4.89
CA LEU A 90 2.01 -10.09 5.75
C LEU A 90 0.69 -9.35 5.50
N TRP A 91 0.74 -8.01 5.42
CA TRP A 91 -0.42 -7.19 5.10
C TRP A 91 -0.99 -7.46 3.71
N GLY A 92 -0.12 -7.70 2.73
CA GLY A 92 -0.54 -8.12 1.39
C GLY A 92 -1.40 -9.38 1.47
N LYS A 93 -0.89 -10.43 2.12
CA LYS A 93 -1.57 -11.71 2.26
C LYS A 93 -2.89 -11.61 3.07
N ILE A 94 -2.88 -10.86 4.17
CA ILE A 94 -4.08 -10.64 4.99
C ILE A 94 -5.14 -9.86 4.18
N SER A 95 -4.74 -8.87 3.40
CA SER A 95 -5.67 -8.09 2.58
C SER A 95 -6.32 -8.89 1.45
N ASP A 96 -5.64 -9.91 0.94
CA ASP A 96 -6.19 -10.82 -0.05
C ASP A 96 -7.23 -11.78 0.56
N LEU A 97 -7.07 -12.15 1.84
CA LEU A 97 -7.99 -13.07 2.55
C LEU A 97 -9.23 -12.36 3.10
N TYR A 98 -9.07 -11.21 3.71
CA TYR A 98 -10.14 -10.50 4.45
C TYR A 98 -10.70 -9.30 3.70
N GLY A 99 -10.13 -8.99 2.55
CA GLY A 99 -10.51 -7.83 1.75
C GLY A 99 -9.69 -6.57 2.09
N ARG A 100 -9.49 -5.74 1.08
CA ARG A 100 -8.55 -4.61 1.17
C ARG A 100 -9.05 -3.49 2.08
N ARG A 101 -10.36 -3.20 2.07
CA ARG A 101 -10.96 -2.11 2.87
C ARG A 101 -10.80 -2.29 4.38
N PRO A 102 -11.27 -3.40 5.00
CA PRO A 102 -11.16 -3.57 6.44
C PRO A 102 -9.71 -3.65 6.90
N VAL A 103 -8.84 -4.29 6.12
CA VAL A 103 -7.43 -4.45 6.46
C VAL A 103 -6.70 -3.10 6.40
N PHE A 104 -7.04 -2.23 5.45
CA PHE A 104 -6.52 -0.87 5.39
C PHE A 104 -6.93 -0.03 6.62
N GLN A 105 -8.19 -0.15 7.04
CA GLN A 105 -8.67 0.52 8.25
C GLN A 105 -7.93 0.06 9.51
N VAL A 106 -7.68 -1.26 9.63
CA VAL A 106 -6.89 -1.82 10.75
C VAL A 106 -5.46 -1.28 10.72
N ALA A 107 -4.84 -1.21 9.55
CA ALA A 107 -3.50 -0.63 9.41
C ALA A 107 -3.44 0.84 9.86
N ILE A 108 -4.45 1.66 9.49
CA ILE A 108 -4.58 3.04 9.96
C ILE A 108 -4.69 3.09 11.48
N VAL A 109 -5.54 2.27 12.08
CA VAL A 109 -5.75 2.24 13.54
C VAL A 109 -4.46 1.88 14.26
N ILE A 110 -3.74 0.85 13.81
CA ILE A 110 -2.45 0.46 14.40
C ILE A 110 -1.43 1.60 14.26
N PHE A 111 -1.38 2.25 13.11
CA PHE A 111 -0.49 3.38 12.86
C PHE A 111 -0.80 4.56 13.81
N LEU A 112 -2.07 4.93 13.97
CA LEU A 112 -2.50 6.03 14.84
C LEU A 112 -2.25 5.72 16.32
N ILE A 113 -2.53 4.49 16.76
CA ILE A 113 -2.22 4.06 18.13
C ILE A 113 -0.71 4.14 18.36
N GLY A 114 0.10 3.61 17.44
CA GLY A 114 1.55 3.70 17.52
C GLY A 114 2.03 5.16 17.60
N SER A 115 1.46 6.04 16.78
CA SER A 115 1.78 7.48 16.78
C SER A 115 1.44 8.15 18.12
N ALA A 116 0.24 7.89 18.66
CA ALA A 116 -0.17 8.42 19.95
C ALA A 116 0.74 7.93 21.09
N LEU A 117 1.10 6.65 21.08
CA LEU A 117 2.02 6.06 22.06
C LEU A 117 3.43 6.64 21.95
N CYS A 118 3.92 6.93 20.74
CA CYS A 118 5.19 7.63 20.56
C CYS A 118 5.19 9.02 21.23
N GLY A 119 4.08 9.76 21.12
CA GLY A 119 3.92 11.05 21.79
C GLY A 119 3.83 10.97 23.32
N LEU A 120 3.51 9.80 23.86
CA LEU A 120 3.40 9.54 25.32
C LEU A 120 4.67 8.85 25.88
N SER A 121 5.66 8.55 25.07
CA SER A 121 6.89 7.87 25.48
C SER A 121 7.66 8.71 26.51
N ARG A 122 8.16 8.05 27.54
CA ARG A 122 8.91 8.68 28.63
C ARG A 122 10.41 8.38 28.60
N ASN A 123 10.80 7.43 27.78
CA ASN A 123 12.20 7.03 27.61
C ASN A 123 12.44 6.51 26.20
N MET A 124 13.71 6.45 25.81
CA MET A 124 14.13 6.03 24.47
C MET A 124 13.70 4.59 24.10
N PRO A 125 13.83 3.58 24.98
CA PRO A 125 13.35 2.22 24.67
C PRO A 125 11.85 2.13 24.40
N GLU A 126 11.03 2.87 25.15
CA GLU A 126 9.57 2.94 24.88
C GLU A 126 9.30 3.56 23.51
N LEU A 127 9.99 4.66 23.19
CA LEU A 127 9.85 5.30 21.88
C LEU A 127 10.18 4.33 20.75
N ILE A 128 11.30 3.59 20.86
CA ILE A 128 11.71 2.59 19.86
C ILE A 128 10.65 1.49 19.71
N ALA A 129 10.12 0.97 20.81
CA ALA A 129 9.06 -0.06 20.78
C ALA A 129 7.78 0.46 20.12
N PHE A 130 7.35 1.69 20.43
CA PHE A 130 6.18 2.29 19.83
C PHE A 130 6.39 2.64 18.36
N ARG A 131 7.60 3.03 17.97
CA ARG A 131 7.99 3.20 16.55
C ARG A 131 7.95 1.88 15.78
N ALA A 132 8.32 0.77 16.42
CA ALA A 132 8.18 -0.55 15.80
C ALA A 132 6.69 -0.90 15.56
N LEU A 133 5.82 -0.66 16.53
CA LEU A 133 4.37 -0.85 16.39
C LEU A 133 3.79 0.04 15.27
N GLN A 134 4.17 1.31 15.27
CA GLN A 134 3.74 2.28 14.25
C GLN A 134 4.23 1.89 12.86
N GLY A 135 5.48 1.42 12.74
CA GLY A 135 6.04 0.90 11.49
C GLY A 135 5.26 -0.29 10.94
N ALA A 136 4.79 -1.19 11.80
CA ALA A 136 3.94 -2.30 11.37
C ALA A 136 2.64 -1.79 10.71
N GLY A 137 1.99 -0.76 11.26
CA GLY A 137 0.85 -0.10 10.65
C GLY A 137 1.21 0.61 9.34
N GLY A 138 2.32 1.37 9.32
CA GLY A 138 2.82 2.08 8.15
C GLY A 138 3.12 1.17 6.96
N GLY A 139 3.72 0.00 7.21
CA GLY A 139 3.92 -1.04 6.19
C GLY A 139 2.61 -1.54 5.58
N GLY A 140 1.56 -1.66 6.39
CA GLY A 140 0.22 -2.00 5.94
C GLY A 140 -0.39 -0.93 5.04
N LEU A 141 -0.25 0.34 5.40
CA LEU A 141 -0.76 1.46 4.59
C LEU A 141 -0.15 1.43 3.18
N MET A 142 1.17 1.28 3.09
CA MET A 142 1.89 1.23 1.81
C MET A 142 1.53 -0.01 1.00
N ALA A 143 1.59 -1.21 1.62
CA ALA A 143 1.32 -2.48 0.94
C ALA A 143 -0.08 -2.50 0.32
N ILE A 144 -1.10 -2.09 1.10
CA ILE A 144 -2.49 -2.13 0.66
C ILE A 144 -2.77 -1.03 -0.37
N ALA A 145 -2.18 0.17 -0.21
CA ALA A 145 -2.31 1.24 -1.19
C ALA A 145 -1.80 0.81 -2.58
N PHE A 146 -0.59 0.23 -2.66
CA PHE A 146 -0.06 -0.30 -3.92
C PHE A 146 -0.89 -1.44 -4.48
N SER A 147 -1.42 -2.32 -3.63
CA SER A 147 -2.29 -3.41 -4.04
C SER A 147 -3.60 -2.90 -4.65
N ILE A 148 -4.27 -1.95 -4.00
CA ILE A 148 -5.53 -1.36 -4.49
C ILE A 148 -5.32 -0.67 -5.84
N ILE A 149 -4.21 0.06 -6.01
CA ILE A 149 -3.87 0.70 -7.28
C ILE A 149 -3.62 -0.34 -8.36
N GLY A 150 -2.91 -1.42 -8.01
CA GLY A 150 -2.68 -2.54 -8.91
C GLY A 150 -3.96 -3.19 -9.42
N ASP A 151 -5.02 -3.21 -8.60
CA ASP A 151 -6.30 -3.83 -8.95
C ASP A 151 -7.23 -2.89 -9.75
N ILE A 152 -7.23 -1.59 -9.41
CA ILE A 152 -8.18 -0.62 -9.97
C ILE A 152 -7.64 0.04 -11.23
N ILE A 153 -6.32 0.22 -11.33
CA ILE A 153 -5.70 1.05 -12.37
C ILE A 153 -5.02 0.19 -13.43
N PRO A 154 -5.37 0.38 -14.73
CA PRO A 154 -4.69 -0.29 -15.83
C PRO A 154 -3.18 -0.04 -15.82
N PRO A 155 -2.34 -1.00 -16.25
CA PRO A 155 -0.88 -0.88 -16.21
C PRO A 155 -0.32 0.37 -16.89
N ARG A 156 -1.00 0.87 -17.93
CA ARG A 156 -0.60 2.05 -18.70
C ARG A 156 -0.72 3.36 -17.92
N GLU A 157 -1.61 3.41 -16.92
CA GLU A 157 -1.89 4.62 -16.14
C GLU A 157 -1.22 4.61 -14.77
N ARG A 158 -0.70 3.47 -14.31
CA ARG A 158 -0.07 3.32 -12.99
C ARG A 158 1.04 4.33 -12.73
N GLY A 159 1.85 4.65 -13.75
CA GLY A 159 2.92 5.64 -13.63
C GLY A 159 2.42 7.04 -13.24
N ARG A 160 1.26 7.45 -13.77
CA ARG A 160 0.64 8.73 -13.43
C ARG A 160 0.23 8.78 -11.94
N TYR A 161 -0.36 7.70 -11.43
CA TYR A 161 -0.79 7.62 -10.03
C TYR A 161 0.40 7.49 -9.08
N GLN A 162 1.46 6.79 -9.48
CA GLN A 162 2.73 6.79 -8.73
C GLN A 162 3.34 8.20 -8.62
N GLY A 163 3.16 9.04 -9.64
CA GLY A 163 3.53 10.46 -9.58
C GLY A 163 2.79 11.23 -8.50
N TYR A 164 1.50 10.96 -8.28
CA TYR A 164 0.74 11.57 -7.18
C TYR A 164 1.28 11.15 -5.80
N PHE A 165 1.73 9.91 -5.65
CA PHE A 165 2.38 9.47 -4.40
C PHE A 165 3.70 10.21 -4.18
N GLY A 166 4.51 10.36 -5.22
CA GLY A 166 5.72 11.18 -5.15
C GLY A 166 5.42 12.61 -4.73
N ALA A 167 4.34 13.20 -5.26
CA ALA A 167 3.89 14.54 -4.88
C ALA A 167 3.44 14.61 -3.41
N VAL A 168 2.72 13.60 -2.90
CA VAL A 168 2.32 13.51 -1.49
C VAL A 168 3.54 13.49 -0.58
N PHE A 169 4.56 12.67 -0.90
CA PHE A 169 5.82 12.66 -0.16
C PHE A 169 6.57 13.99 -0.23
N GLY A 170 6.60 14.62 -1.41
CA GLY A 170 7.21 15.93 -1.60
C GLY A 170 6.54 17.01 -0.76
N VAL A 171 5.21 17.08 -0.75
CA VAL A 171 4.44 18.03 0.07
C VAL A 171 4.64 17.75 1.56
N SER A 172 4.63 16.47 1.98
CA SER A 172 4.87 16.10 3.38
C SER A 172 6.26 16.50 3.86
N SER A 173 7.27 16.37 3.01
CA SER A 173 8.65 16.76 3.33
C SER A 173 8.82 18.27 3.52
N VAL A 174 7.97 19.09 2.89
CA VAL A 174 7.99 20.56 3.06
C VAL A 174 7.14 21.00 4.24
N ALA A 175 6.06 20.26 4.54
CA ALA A 175 5.12 20.60 5.61
C ALA A 175 5.57 20.11 6.99
N GLY A 176 6.39 19.05 7.09
CA GLY A 176 6.95 18.49 8.32
C GLY A 176 8.42 18.83 8.49
#